data_79f2acd4e56be50e7f45cb98354ed283
#
_entry.id   79f2acd4e56be50e7f45cb98354ed283
#
_cell.length_a   1.000
_cell.length_b   1.000
_cell.length_c   1.000
_cell.angle_alpha   90.00
_cell.angle_beta   90.00
_cell.angle_gamma   90.00
#
_symmetry.space_group_name_H-M   'P 1'
#
loop_
_entity.id
_entity.type
_entity.pdbx_description
1 polymer ?
#
loop_
_entity_poly.entity_id
_entity_poly.type
_entity_poly.pdbx_seq_one_letter_code
_entity_poly.pdbx_strand_id
1 'polypeptide(L)'
;MHDLNQIKAPVAALVDDFHSQFTSILATKSEWLKEAIEHLSASTGKQVRPILTALIAGLLRGDVPPQRSIDAAVLLELIHTATLIHDDVIDEAKTRRGRPTLGVLFDNRVAVLMGDFILSSALVGAIALSDLRIMGIVSAIGRELTEGEIRQFETAEGVILDEATYYDIIFQKTAVLFRSCAEVAAITVEASATDYDRAARIGAALGMAFQIRDDIFDYHRSDVGKPTGNDIREGKITLPLLHVLTELQKEGKATPYLQLLEEKPIAEESIERLTTLAHEGGGMDYAWQRLYHYIDEAKTLLLSFPESVYRSSLIDLADYIAERTI
;
A
#
# COMPACT_ATOMS: atom_id res chain seq x y z
N MET A 1 15.66 8.82 12.77
CA MET A 1 15.12 8.34 11.48
C MET A 1 15.62 6.92 11.28
N HIS A 2 14.74 5.94 11.26
CA HIS A 2 15.10 4.53 11.09
C HIS A 2 15.59 4.30 9.65
N ASP A 3 16.78 3.67 9.49
CA ASP A 3 17.34 3.36 8.17
C ASP A 3 16.80 2.01 7.69
N LEU A 4 16.15 2.01 6.53
CA LEU A 4 15.59 0.79 5.93
C LEU A 4 16.65 -0.29 5.67
N ASN A 5 17.93 0.10 5.45
CA ASN A 5 19.04 -0.85 5.31
C ASN A 5 19.35 -1.57 6.62
N GLN A 6 19.22 -0.89 7.77
CA GLN A 6 19.38 -1.51 9.08
C GLN A 6 18.18 -2.44 9.38
N ILE A 7 16.97 -2.00 9.05
CA ILE A 7 15.74 -2.79 9.23
C ILE A 7 15.82 -4.11 8.45
N LYS A 8 16.26 -4.08 7.19
CA LYS A 8 16.36 -5.29 6.35
C LYS A 8 17.57 -6.17 6.64
N ALA A 9 18.54 -5.70 7.44
CA ALA A 9 19.81 -6.41 7.66
C ALA A 9 19.66 -7.91 7.99
N PRO A 10 18.72 -8.35 8.86
CA PRO A 10 18.56 -9.79 9.18
C PRO A 10 18.08 -10.64 7.99
N VAL A 11 17.54 -10.03 6.95
CA VAL A 11 16.95 -10.69 5.77
C VAL A 11 17.54 -10.19 4.45
N ALA A 12 18.63 -9.39 4.49
CA ALA A 12 19.19 -8.71 3.34
C ALA A 12 19.51 -9.68 2.19
N ALA A 13 20.17 -10.80 2.46
CA ALA A 13 20.53 -11.79 1.43
C ALA A 13 19.31 -12.34 0.65
N LEU A 14 18.17 -12.51 1.35
CA LEU A 14 16.92 -12.99 0.74
C LEU A 14 16.24 -11.89 -0.08
N VAL A 15 16.25 -10.65 0.44
CA VAL A 15 15.64 -9.51 -0.26
C VAL A 15 16.48 -9.09 -1.47
N ASP A 16 17.79 -9.24 -1.42
CA ASP A 16 18.68 -8.94 -2.55
C ASP A 16 18.46 -9.92 -3.73
N ASP A 17 18.07 -11.19 -3.47
CA ASP A 17 17.69 -12.17 -4.50
C ASP A 17 16.29 -11.92 -5.11
N PHE A 18 15.43 -11.18 -4.42
CA PHE A 18 14.07 -10.85 -4.84
C PHE A 18 14.00 -10.28 -6.27
N HIS A 19 14.90 -9.37 -6.62
CA HIS A 19 14.89 -8.72 -7.94
C HIS A 19 15.16 -9.70 -9.07
N SER A 20 16.10 -10.63 -8.86
CA SER A 20 16.40 -11.69 -9.83
C SER A 20 15.19 -12.59 -10.06
N GLN A 21 14.50 -12.97 -8.98
CA GLN A 21 13.30 -13.80 -9.06
C GLN A 21 12.13 -13.08 -9.71
N PHE A 22 11.89 -11.81 -9.37
CA PHE A 22 10.85 -10.98 -9.96
C PHE A 22 10.99 -10.94 -11.49
N THR A 23 12.20 -10.68 -12.01
CA THR A 23 12.45 -10.64 -13.46
C THR A 23 12.38 -12.03 -14.11
N SER A 24 12.81 -13.07 -13.40
CA SER A 24 12.77 -14.46 -13.91
C SER A 24 11.34 -14.95 -14.16
N ILE A 25 10.39 -14.64 -13.26
CA ILE A 25 8.97 -15.03 -13.42
C ILE A 25 8.35 -14.34 -14.63
N LEU A 26 8.81 -13.15 -14.98
CA LEU A 26 8.32 -12.35 -16.11
C LEU A 26 9.05 -12.65 -17.43
N ALA A 27 9.85 -13.73 -17.51
CA ALA A 27 10.58 -14.08 -18.71
C ALA A 27 9.66 -14.22 -19.94
N THR A 28 9.97 -13.53 -21.02
CA THR A 28 9.13 -13.43 -22.22
C THR A 28 9.95 -13.37 -23.49
N LYS A 29 9.32 -13.69 -24.64
CA LYS A 29 9.89 -13.51 -25.98
C LYS A 29 9.47 -12.21 -26.65
N SER A 30 8.48 -11.49 -26.10
CA SER A 30 8.00 -10.22 -26.63
C SER A 30 8.97 -9.10 -26.30
N GLU A 31 9.45 -8.38 -27.32
CA GLU A 31 10.38 -7.25 -27.11
C GLU A 31 9.73 -6.11 -26.30
N TRP A 32 8.48 -5.80 -26.54
CA TRP A 32 7.76 -4.77 -25.78
C TRP A 32 7.59 -5.13 -24.31
N LEU A 33 7.29 -6.41 -24.01
CA LEU A 33 7.23 -6.86 -22.61
C LEU A 33 8.61 -6.82 -21.94
N LYS A 34 9.69 -7.16 -22.64
CA LYS A 34 11.05 -7.02 -22.11
C LYS A 34 11.36 -5.56 -21.76
N GLU A 35 11.10 -4.63 -22.68
CA GLU A 35 11.33 -3.21 -22.47
C GLU A 35 10.51 -2.67 -21.30
N ALA A 36 9.24 -3.09 -21.17
CA ALA A 36 8.39 -2.73 -20.05
C ALA A 36 8.92 -3.26 -18.70
N ILE A 37 9.35 -4.54 -18.67
CA ILE A 37 9.92 -5.18 -17.47
C ILE A 37 11.21 -4.48 -17.06
N GLU A 38 12.09 -4.15 -18.01
CA GLU A 38 13.30 -3.37 -17.74
C GLU A 38 12.98 -1.99 -17.19
N HIS A 39 11.99 -1.29 -17.76
CA HIS A 39 11.55 0.00 -17.28
C HIS A 39 11.00 -0.06 -15.84
N LEU A 40 10.15 -1.03 -15.53
CA LEU A 40 9.59 -1.25 -14.19
C LEU A 40 10.70 -1.61 -13.18
N SER A 41 11.61 -2.50 -13.58
CA SER A 41 12.73 -2.95 -12.76
C SER A 41 13.73 -1.84 -12.42
N ALA A 42 13.89 -0.86 -13.29
CA ALA A 42 14.75 0.29 -13.05
C ALA A 42 14.17 1.32 -12.05
N SER A 43 12.90 1.18 -11.65
CA SER A 43 12.22 2.05 -10.69
C SER A 43 11.74 1.28 -9.45
N THR A 44 12.57 0.34 -8.95
CA THR A 44 12.25 -0.43 -7.74
C THR A 44 11.98 0.51 -6.57
N GLY A 45 10.85 0.29 -5.91
CA GLY A 45 10.49 1.00 -4.69
C GLY A 45 11.35 0.57 -3.50
N LYS A 46 10.98 1.02 -2.34
CA LYS A 46 11.64 0.72 -1.05
C LYS A 46 11.52 -0.76 -0.62
N GLN A 47 10.81 -1.60 -1.38
CA GLN A 47 10.62 -3.04 -1.14
C GLN A 47 10.11 -3.38 0.27
N VAL A 48 9.28 -2.53 0.84
CA VAL A 48 8.74 -2.69 2.21
C VAL A 48 7.99 -4.02 2.38
N ARG A 49 7.25 -4.46 1.36
CA ARG A 49 6.45 -5.70 1.40
C ARG A 49 7.30 -6.97 1.42
N PRO A 50 8.29 -7.16 0.52
CA PRO A 50 9.25 -8.26 0.62
C PRO A 50 10.01 -8.29 1.95
N ILE A 51 10.44 -7.12 2.46
CA ILE A 51 11.08 -7.01 3.77
C ILE A 51 10.14 -7.47 4.88
N LEU A 52 8.89 -7.00 4.89
CA LEU A 52 7.87 -7.41 5.86
C LEU A 52 7.65 -8.92 5.83
N THR A 53 7.47 -9.51 4.64
CA THR A 53 7.26 -10.96 4.49
C THR A 53 8.43 -11.75 5.08
N ALA A 54 9.66 -11.37 4.74
CA ALA A 54 10.85 -12.06 5.22
C ALA A 54 11.02 -11.91 6.74
N LEU A 55 10.81 -10.70 7.29
CA LEU A 55 10.92 -10.46 8.73
C LEU A 55 9.85 -11.22 9.54
N ILE A 56 8.59 -11.25 9.07
CA ILE A 56 7.52 -12.05 9.71
C ILE A 56 7.84 -13.53 9.66
N ALA A 57 8.31 -14.06 8.53
CA ALA A 57 8.70 -15.47 8.42
C ALA A 57 9.85 -15.81 9.40
N GLY A 58 10.85 -14.92 9.50
CA GLY A 58 11.95 -15.08 10.47
C GLY A 58 11.48 -15.00 11.93
N LEU A 59 10.57 -14.08 12.25
CA LEU A 59 9.97 -13.96 13.58
C LEU A 59 9.24 -15.24 14.00
N LEU A 60 8.42 -15.78 13.11
CA LEU A 60 7.59 -16.97 13.39
C LEU A 60 8.42 -18.25 13.45
N ARG A 61 9.47 -18.36 12.64
CA ARG A 61 10.36 -19.52 12.61
C ARG A 61 11.40 -19.48 13.74
N GLY A 62 11.78 -18.29 14.20
CA GLY A 62 12.91 -18.10 15.11
C GLY A 62 14.29 -18.31 14.49
N ASP A 63 14.37 -18.36 13.16
CA ASP A 63 15.57 -18.65 12.36
C ASP A 63 15.45 -17.98 10.97
N VAL A 64 16.48 -18.14 10.14
CA VAL A 64 16.50 -17.63 8.76
C VAL A 64 15.25 -18.08 8.00
N PRO A 65 14.51 -17.14 7.37
CA PRO A 65 13.32 -17.47 6.59
C PRO A 65 13.63 -18.45 5.45
N PRO A 66 12.72 -19.37 5.11
CA PRO A 66 12.91 -20.24 3.96
C PRO A 66 12.77 -19.44 2.64
N GLN A 67 13.46 -19.90 1.59
CA GLN A 67 13.38 -19.32 0.25
C GLN A 67 11.92 -19.18 -0.22
N ARG A 68 11.08 -20.14 0.08
CA ARG A 68 9.64 -20.14 -0.23
C ARG A 68 8.91 -18.87 0.26
N SER A 69 9.39 -18.23 1.33
CA SER A 69 8.80 -16.96 1.82
C SER A 69 9.08 -15.82 0.83
N ILE A 70 10.25 -15.80 0.23
CA ILE A 70 10.59 -14.81 -0.80
C ILE A 70 9.86 -15.11 -2.10
N ASP A 71 9.79 -16.38 -2.49
CA ASP A 71 9.01 -16.79 -3.67
C ASP A 71 7.56 -16.29 -3.56
N ALA A 72 6.92 -16.45 -2.39
CA ALA A 72 5.58 -15.93 -2.14
C ALA A 72 5.53 -14.38 -2.13
N ALA A 73 6.54 -13.72 -1.56
CA ALA A 73 6.62 -12.25 -1.56
C ALA A 73 6.72 -11.67 -2.97
N VAL A 74 7.43 -12.35 -3.88
CA VAL A 74 7.53 -11.97 -5.31
C VAL A 74 6.15 -11.95 -5.96
N LEU A 75 5.30 -12.95 -5.67
CA LEU A 75 3.96 -13.01 -6.25
C LEU A 75 3.09 -11.82 -5.81
N LEU A 76 3.18 -11.44 -4.54
CA LEU A 76 2.44 -10.30 -4.00
C LEU A 76 2.93 -8.98 -4.61
N GLU A 77 4.23 -8.83 -4.83
CA GLU A 77 4.78 -7.63 -5.47
C GLU A 77 4.45 -7.58 -6.97
N LEU A 78 4.32 -8.74 -7.65
CA LEU A 78 3.81 -8.80 -9.03
C LEU A 78 2.37 -8.30 -9.10
N ILE A 79 1.49 -8.75 -8.19
CA ILE A 79 0.12 -8.25 -8.11
C ILE A 79 0.12 -6.74 -7.88
N HIS A 80 0.88 -6.26 -6.89
CA HIS A 80 1.00 -4.83 -6.65
C HIS A 80 1.49 -4.05 -7.87
N THR A 81 2.48 -4.57 -8.58
CA THR A 81 2.98 -3.93 -9.80
C THR A 81 1.91 -3.88 -10.89
N ALA A 82 1.15 -4.96 -11.06
CA ALA A 82 0.04 -5.00 -12.02
C ALA A 82 -1.05 -3.96 -11.68
N THR A 83 -1.43 -3.85 -10.40
CA THR A 83 -2.42 -2.85 -9.98
C THR A 83 -1.92 -1.44 -10.21
N LEU A 84 -0.64 -1.13 -9.89
CA LEU A 84 -0.07 0.18 -10.16
C LEU A 84 -0.10 0.55 -11.65
N ILE A 85 0.09 -0.43 -12.55
CA ILE A 85 0.01 -0.18 -14.00
C ILE A 85 -1.44 0.12 -14.42
N HIS A 86 -2.41 -0.61 -13.88
CA HIS A 86 -3.82 -0.37 -14.16
C HIS A 86 -4.30 0.97 -13.60
N ASP A 87 -3.89 1.31 -12.38
CA ASP A 87 -4.18 2.59 -11.73
C ASP A 87 -3.60 3.76 -12.55
N ASP A 88 -2.35 3.64 -13.05
CA ASP A 88 -1.75 4.67 -13.91
C ASP A 88 -2.57 4.93 -15.18
N VAL A 89 -3.26 3.91 -15.71
CA VAL A 89 -4.15 4.07 -16.88
C VAL A 89 -5.48 4.70 -16.47
N ILE A 90 -6.06 4.30 -15.35
CA ILE A 90 -7.33 4.80 -14.83
C ILE A 90 -7.19 6.28 -14.45
N ASP A 91 -6.11 6.64 -13.74
CA ASP A 91 -5.83 8.00 -13.29
C ASP A 91 -5.21 8.89 -14.39
N GLU A 92 -5.04 8.36 -15.62
CA GLU A 92 -4.36 9.02 -16.73
C GLU A 92 -2.98 9.60 -16.36
N ALA A 93 -2.29 8.94 -15.44
CA ALA A 93 -1.02 9.37 -14.88
C ALA A 93 0.08 9.41 -15.94
N LYS A 94 0.81 10.53 -16.03
CA LYS A 94 1.91 10.68 -16.99
C LYS A 94 3.24 10.20 -16.46
N THR A 95 3.41 10.27 -15.13
CA THR A 95 4.66 9.90 -14.46
C THR A 95 4.39 9.14 -13.17
N ARG A 96 5.24 8.16 -12.87
CA ARG A 96 5.31 7.45 -11.59
C ARG A 96 6.76 7.41 -11.12
N ARG A 97 7.00 7.84 -9.87
CA ARG A 97 8.35 7.94 -9.29
C ARG A 97 9.34 8.70 -10.18
N GLY A 98 8.87 9.79 -10.80
CA GLY A 98 9.68 10.65 -11.66
C GLY A 98 10.02 10.07 -13.05
N ARG A 99 9.41 8.93 -13.44
CA ARG A 99 9.57 8.29 -14.75
C ARG A 99 8.25 8.25 -15.52
N PRO A 100 8.26 8.24 -16.86
CA PRO A 100 7.04 8.07 -17.65
C PRO A 100 6.33 6.76 -17.28
N THR A 101 4.99 6.77 -17.26
CA THR A 101 4.19 5.55 -17.11
C THR A 101 4.23 4.69 -18.38
N LEU A 102 3.84 3.41 -18.29
CA LEU A 102 3.75 2.55 -19.46
C LEU A 102 2.73 3.04 -20.49
N GLY A 103 1.66 3.69 -20.02
CA GLY A 103 0.68 4.33 -20.89
C GLY A 103 1.27 5.47 -21.76
N VAL A 104 2.29 6.17 -21.24
CA VAL A 104 3.04 7.20 -21.99
C VAL A 104 4.05 6.58 -22.95
N LEU A 105 4.72 5.50 -22.54
CA LEU A 105 5.78 4.87 -23.34
C LEU A 105 5.23 4.07 -24.52
N PHE A 106 4.10 3.39 -24.35
CA PHE A 106 3.54 2.48 -25.36
C PHE A 106 2.15 2.94 -25.85
N ASP A 107 1.16 2.90 -25.08
CA ASP A 107 -0.19 3.46 -25.02
C ASP A 107 -0.98 2.75 -23.89
N ASN A 108 -2.16 3.29 -23.55
CA ASN A 108 -2.98 2.74 -22.45
C ASN A 108 -3.44 1.30 -22.73
N ARG A 109 -3.72 0.91 -23.98
CA ARG A 109 -4.13 -0.46 -24.33
C ARG A 109 -3.01 -1.45 -24.06
N VAL A 110 -1.79 -1.07 -24.43
CA VAL A 110 -0.59 -1.91 -24.21
C VAL A 110 -0.28 -1.97 -22.70
N ALA A 111 -0.41 -0.86 -21.97
CA ALA A 111 -0.21 -0.84 -20.52
C ALA A 111 -1.18 -1.79 -19.80
N VAL A 112 -2.47 -1.81 -20.16
CA VAL A 112 -3.45 -2.77 -19.61
C VAL A 112 -3.02 -4.22 -19.87
N LEU A 113 -2.64 -4.56 -21.10
CA LEU A 113 -2.19 -5.92 -21.45
C LEU A 113 -0.90 -6.32 -20.70
N MET A 114 0.00 -5.35 -20.43
CA MET A 114 1.20 -5.59 -19.61
C MET A 114 0.84 -5.86 -18.15
N GLY A 115 -0.13 -5.13 -17.58
CA GLY A 115 -0.67 -5.40 -16.25
C GLY A 115 -1.29 -6.79 -16.17
N ASP A 116 -2.10 -7.19 -17.16
CA ASP A 116 -2.71 -8.53 -17.25
C ASP A 116 -1.65 -9.63 -17.35
N PHE A 117 -0.58 -9.40 -18.12
CA PHE A 117 0.53 -10.35 -18.23
C PHE A 117 1.21 -10.57 -16.87
N ILE A 118 1.50 -9.49 -16.13
CA ILE A 118 2.14 -9.55 -14.82
C ILE A 118 1.21 -10.24 -13.80
N LEU A 119 -0.07 -9.89 -13.78
CA LEU A 119 -1.07 -10.52 -12.91
C LEU A 119 -1.19 -12.02 -13.19
N SER A 120 -1.27 -12.41 -14.47
CA SER A 120 -1.32 -13.81 -14.87
C SER A 120 -0.04 -14.57 -14.49
N SER A 121 1.12 -13.92 -14.57
CA SER A 121 2.41 -14.49 -14.15
C SER A 121 2.43 -14.74 -12.63
N ALA A 122 1.84 -13.85 -11.82
CA ALA A 122 1.68 -14.07 -10.38
C ALA A 122 0.80 -15.30 -10.09
N LEU A 123 -0.30 -15.48 -10.81
CA LEU A 123 -1.19 -16.65 -10.66
C LEU A 123 -0.47 -17.96 -11.04
N VAL A 124 0.28 -17.97 -12.15
CA VAL A 124 1.10 -19.12 -12.55
C VAL A 124 2.15 -19.45 -11.49
N GLY A 125 2.82 -18.44 -10.95
CA GLY A 125 3.77 -18.61 -9.85
C GLY A 125 3.13 -19.17 -8.58
N ALA A 126 1.91 -18.72 -8.23
CA ALA A 126 1.18 -19.23 -7.07
C ALA A 126 0.84 -20.73 -7.20
N ILE A 127 0.48 -21.17 -8.41
CA ILE A 127 0.26 -22.60 -8.70
C ILE A 127 1.56 -23.40 -8.52
N ALA A 128 2.70 -22.84 -8.95
CA ALA A 128 4.01 -23.50 -8.84
C ALA A 128 4.44 -23.69 -7.37
N LEU A 129 4.02 -22.83 -6.44
CA LEU A 129 4.26 -23.02 -5.00
C LEU A 129 3.50 -24.22 -4.41
N SER A 130 2.52 -24.77 -5.13
CA SER A 130 1.77 -25.97 -4.75
C SER A 130 1.11 -25.89 -3.35
N ASP A 131 0.66 -24.69 -2.95
CA ASP A 131 -0.05 -24.47 -1.70
C ASP A 131 -1.38 -23.70 -1.97
N LEU A 132 -2.49 -24.40 -1.78
CA LEU A 132 -3.82 -23.85 -2.05
C LEU A 132 -4.16 -22.66 -1.15
N ARG A 133 -3.55 -22.53 0.03
CA ARG A 133 -3.76 -21.38 0.92
C ARG A 133 -3.13 -20.12 0.32
N ILE A 134 -1.89 -20.21 -0.18
CA ILE A 134 -1.20 -19.11 -0.85
C ILE A 134 -1.96 -18.75 -2.14
N MET A 135 -2.37 -19.74 -2.92
CA MET A 135 -3.14 -19.51 -4.14
C MET A 135 -4.47 -18.81 -3.84
N GLY A 136 -5.14 -19.20 -2.75
CA GLY A 136 -6.36 -18.54 -2.28
C GLY A 136 -6.15 -17.07 -1.94
N ILE A 137 -5.06 -16.73 -1.21
CA ILE A 137 -4.69 -15.35 -0.88
C ILE A 137 -4.41 -14.55 -2.16
N VAL A 138 -3.54 -15.05 -3.04
CA VAL A 138 -3.17 -14.40 -4.31
C VAL A 138 -4.40 -14.12 -5.17
N SER A 139 -5.35 -15.05 -5.24
CA SER A 139 -6.59 -14.87 -6.01
C SER A 139 -7.56 -13.88 -5.37
N ALA A 140 -7.63 -13.86 -4.04
CA ALA A 140 -8.53 -12.96 -3.30
C ALA A 140 -8.08 -11.50 -3.38
N ILE A 141 -6.77 -11.24 -3.33
CA ILE A 141 -6.22 -9.88 -3.35
C ILE A 141 -6.69 -9.09 -4.58
N GLY A 142 -6.64 -9.70 -5.78
CA GLY A 142 -7.07 -9.02 -7.00
C GLY A 142 -8.52 -8.53 -6.92
N ARG A 143 -9.42 -9.35 -6.35
CA ARG A 143 -10.81 -8.97 -6.13
C ARG A 143 -10.94 -7.86 -5.10
N GLU A 144 -10.25 -7.97 -3.97
CA GLU A 144 -10.29 -6.98 -2.88
C GLU A 144 -9.79 -5.60 -3.33
N LEU A 145 -8.65 -5.57 -4.04
CA LEU A 145 -8.10 -4.33 -4.57
C LEU A 145 -9.07 -3.65 -5.55
N THR A 146 -9.66 -4.43 -6.49
CA THR A 146 -10.62 -3.89 -7.46
C THR A 146 -11.89 -3.39 -6.78
N GLU A 147 -12.42 -4.12 -5.80
CA GLU A 147 -13.61 -3.71 -5.04
C GLU A 147 -13.35 -2.42 -4.26
N GLY A 148 -12.17 -2.29 -3.64
CA GLY A 148 -11.76 -1.07 -2.94
C GLY A 148 -11.68 0.14 -3.87
N GLU A 149 -11.14 -0.05 -5.09
CA GLU A 149 -11.06 1.03 -6.10
C GLU A 149 -12.45 1.48 -6.55
N ILE A 150 -13.35 0.54 -6.87
CA ILE A 150 -14.72 0.87 -7.26
C ILE A 150 -15.44 1.62 -6.13
N ARG A 151 -15.32 1.15 -4.87
CA ARG A 151 -15.92 1.84 -3.71
C ARG A 151 -15.37 3.25 -3.52
N GLN A 152 -14.08 3.47 -3.81
CA GLN A 152 -13.50 4.80 -3.76
C GLN A 152 -14.14 5.73 -4.79
N PHE A 153 -14.37 5.27 -6.02
CA PHE A 153 -15.08 6.06 -7.03
C PHE A 153 -16.50 6.38 -6.61
N GLU A 154 -17.26 5.39 -6.11
CA GLU A 154 -18.62 5.61 -5.62
C GLU A 154 -18.66 6.65 -4.49
N THR A 155 -17.68 6.60 -3.58
CA THR A 155 -17.57 7.53 -2.46
C THR A 155 -17.21 8.95 -2.93
N ALA A 156 -16.31 9.09 -3.89
CA ALA A 156 -15.91 10.37 -4.47
C ALA A 156 -17.05 11.04 -5.25
N GLU A 157 -17.85 10.26 -6.00
CA GLU A 157 -19.01 10.79 -6.72
C GLU A 157 -20.15 11.18 -5.78
N GLY A 158 -20.38 10.41 -4.72
CA GLY A 158 -21.47 10.64 -3.75
C GLY A 158 -21.15 11.63 -2.64
N VAL A 159 -19.91 12.11 -2.52
CA VAL A 159 -19.41 12.93 -1.40
C VAL A 159 -19.82 12.32 -0.04
N ILE A 160 -19.51 11.04 0.14
CA ILE A 160 -19.93 10.28 1.33
C ILE A 160 -18.96 10.57 2.49
N LEU A 161 -19.50 11.12 3.59
CA LEU A 161 -18.77 11.41 4.82
C LEU A 161 -18.99 10.29 5.86
N ASP A 162 -18.35 9.14 5.64
CA ASP A 162 -18.43 8.00 6.57
C ASP A 162 -17.03 7.43 6.84
N GLU A 163 -16.59 7.52 8.10
CA GLU A 163 -15.26 7.07 8.51
C GLU A 163 -15.11 5.55 8.41
N ALA A 164 -16.18 4.77 8.62
CA ALA A 164 -16.12 3.32 8.45
C ALA A 164 -15.87 2.95 6.99
N THR A 165 -16.55 3.61 6.06
CA THR A 165 -16.32 3.46 4.61
C THR A 165 -14.88 3.84 4.22
N TYR A 166 -14.34 4.92 4.78
CA TYR A 166 -12.93 5.28 4.55
C TYR A 166 -11.98 4.16 5.00
N TYR A 167 -12.15 3.61 6.22
CA TYR A 167 -11.29 2.51 6.69
C TYR A 167 -11.43 1.25 5.84
N ASP A 168 -12.63 0.91 5.40
CA ASP A 168 -12.84 -0.22 4.48
C ASP A 168 -12.09 -0.02 3.16
N ILE A 169 -12.16 1.17 2.56
CA ILE A 169 -11.47 1.50 1.30
C ILE A 169 -9.96 1.37 1.47
N ILE A 170 -9.35 2.01 2.48
CA ILE A 170 -7.90 1.95 2.66
C ILE A 170 -7.42 0.56 3.06
N PHE A 171 -8.26 -0.22 3.74
CA PHE A 171 -7.97 -1.62 3.99
C PHE A 171 -7.91 -2.40 2.67
N GLN A 172 -8.93 -2.33 1.84
CA GLN A 172 -9.01 -3.05 0.56
C GLN A 172 -7.93 -2.61 -0.44
N LYS A 173 -7.63 -1.32 -0.53
CA LYS A 173 -6.62 -0.78 -1.48
C LYS A 173 -5.17 -0.99 -1.05
N THR A 174 -4.89 -0.97 0.25
CA THR A 174 -3.51 -0.95 0.75
C THR A 174 -3.25 -1.99 1.82
N ALA A 175 -4.04 -2.02 2.91
CA ALA A 175 -3.73 -2.84 4.07
C ALA A 175 -3.90 -4.33 3.79
N VAL A 176 -4.80 -4.73 2.90
CA VAL A 176 -4.98 -6.14 2.49
C VAL A 176 -3.69 -6.74 1.95
N LEU A 177 -2.91 -5.98 1.20
CA LEU A 177 -1.65 -6.48 0.64
C LEU A 177 -0.56 -6.65 1.73
N PHE A 178 -0.50 -5.74 2.70
CA PHE A 178 0.38 -5.89 3.88
C PHE A 178 -0.03 -7.09 4.74
N ARG A 179 -1.33 -7.26 4.99
CA ARG A 179 -1.88 -8.42 5.66
C ARG A 179 -1.49 -9.71 4.93
N SER A 180 -1.66 -9.76 3.62
CA SER A 180 -1.32 -10.92 2.80
C SER A 180 0.17 -11.25 2.82
N CYS A 181 1.05 -10.25 2.89
CA CYS A 181 2.49 -10.47 3.12
C CYS A 181 2.76 -11.24 4.41
N ALA A 182 2.08 -10.88 5.50
CA ALA A 182 2.22 -11.55 6.77
C ALA A 182 1.56 -12.95 6.77
N GLU A 183 0.42 -13.11 6.10
CA GLU A 183 -0.29 -14.39 5.96
C GLU A 183 0.54 -15.41 5.17
N VAL A 184 1.08 -15.02 4.00
CA VAL A 184 1.93 -15.92 3.22
C VAL A 184 3.23 -16.26 3.96
N ALA A 185 3.80 -15.31 4.70
CA ALA A 185 4.95 -15.58 5.56
C ALA A 185 4.63 -16.68 6.58
N ALA A 186 3.50 -16.55 7.29
CA ALA A 186 3.05 -17.54 8.26
C ALA A 186 2.80 -18.94 7.63
N ILE A 187 2.18 -18.98 6.45
CA ILE A 187 1.94 -20.22 5.71
C ILE A 187 3.27 -20.89 5.34
N THR A 188 4.25 -20.13 4.85
CA THR A 188 5.53 -20.68 4.37
C THR A 188 6.39 -21.29 5.46
N VAL A 189 6.17 -20.93 6.72
CA VAL A 189 6.85 -21.49 7.90
C VAL A 189 5.94 -22.42 8.72
N GLU A 190 4.74 -22.74 8.21
CA GLU A 190 3.75 -23.61 8.87
C GLU A 190 3.43 -23.15 10.30
N ALA A 191 3.22 -21.85 10.48
CA ALA A 191 2.91 -21.25 11.78
C ALA A 191 1.61 -21.83 12.38
N SER A 192 1.52 -21.80 13.71
CA SER A 192 0.27 -22.14 14.39
C SER A 192 -0.87 -21.21 13.97
N ALA A 193 -2.14 -21.64 14.10
CA ALA A 193 -3.31 -20.79 13.81
C ALA A 193 -3.27 -19.48 14.58
N THR A 194 -2.86 -19.51 15.86
CA THR A 194 -2.71 -18.33 16.72
C THR A 194 -1.62 -17.38 16.19
N ASP A 195 -0.50 -17.90 15.72
CA ASP A 195 0.58 -17.09 15.19
C ASP A 195 0.23 -16.54 13.81
N TYR A 196 -0.49 -17.31 13.00
CA TYR A 196 -1.05 -16.84 11.73
C TYR A 196 -1.96 -15.64 11.95
N ASP A 197 -2.92 -15.72 12.88
CA ASP A 197 -3.85 -14.63 13.17
C ASP A 197 -3.10 -13.39 13.70
N ARG A 198 -2.09 -13.59 14.57
CA ARG A 198 -1.25 -12.48 15.07
C ARG A 198 -0.48 -11.81 13.92
N ALA A 199 0.14 -12.61 13.06
CA ALA A 199 0.88 -12.10 11.90
C ALA A 199 -0.03 -11.31 10.95
N ALA A 200 -1.20 -11.85 10.61
CA ALA A 200 -2.19 -11.21 9.77
C ALA A 200 -2.62 -9.83 10.34
N ARG A 201 -2.86 -9.76 11.66
CA ARG A 201 -3.21 -8.50 12.34
C ARG A 201 -2.05 -7.50 12.33
N ILE A 202 -0.81 -7.94 12.55
CA ILE A 202 0.38 -7.08 12.44
C ILE A 202 0.46 -6.49 11.03
N GLY A 203 0.34 -7.33 9.98
CA GLY A 203 0.34 -6.87 8.61
C GLY A 203 -0.76 -5.86 8.31
N ALA A 204 -2.00 -6.15 8.73
CA ALA A 204 -3.14 -5.25 8.56
C ALA A 204 -2.91 -3.89 9.24
N ALA A 205 -2.48 -3.88 10.51
CA ALA A 205 -2.22 -2.65 11.25
C ALA A 205 -1.11 -1.81 10.61
N LEU A 206 0.00 -2.43 10.17
CA LEU A 206 1.07 -1.72 9.46
C LEU A 206 0.57 -1.15 8.11
N GLY A 207 -0.29 -1.87 7.39
CA GLY A 207 -0.87 -1.41 6.13
C GLY A 207 -1.83 -0.24 6.31
N MET A 208 -2.67 -0.26 7.36
CA MET A 208 -3.54 0.86 7.74
C MET A 208 -2.72 2.10 8.09
N ALA A 209 -1.71 1.95 8.95
CA ALA A 209 -0.80 3.05 9.29
C ALA A 209 -0.07 3.60 8.06
N PHE A 210 0.34 2.71 7.15
CA PHE A 210 1.01 3.09 5.91
C PHE A 210 0.12 3.99 5.06
N GLN A 211 -1.15 3.65 4.85
CA GLN A 211 -2.05 4.46 4.05
C GLN A 211 -2.41 5.78 4.74
N ILE A 212 -2.75 5.75 6.04
CA ILE A 212 -3.04 6.99 6.77
C ILE A 212 -1.84 7.95 6.71
N ARG A 213 -0.61 7.42 6.73
CA ARG A 213 0.60 8.24 6.58
C ARG A 213 0.69 8.89 5.20
N ASP A 214 0.35 8.17 4.12
CA ASP A 214 0.31 8.73 2.78
C ASP A 214 -0.76 9.82 2.66
N ASP A 215 -1.93 9.59 3.21
CA ASP A 215 -3.02 10.58 3.24
C ASP A 215 -2.61 11.85 4.01
N ILE A 216 -1.94 11.71 5.16
CA ILE A 216 -1.39 12.86 5.91
C ILE A 216 -0.39 13.63 5.04
N PHE A 217 0.44 12.93 4.24
CA PHE A 217 1.43 13.59 3.37
C PHE A 217 0.80 14.49 2.33
N ASP A 218 -0.34 14.12 1.78
CA ASP A 218 -1.00 14.93 0.74
C ASP A 218 -1.43 16.31 1.24
N TYR A 219 -1.59 16.49 2.56
CA TYR A 219 -1.89 17.79 3.19
C TYR A 219 -0.65 18.60 3.60
N HIS A 220 0.56 18.03 3.55
CA HIS A 220 1.75 18.79 3.91
C HIS A 220 2.12 19.77 2.80
N ARG A 221 2.19 21.06 3.14
CA ARG A 221 2.74 22.11 2.29
C ARG A 221 4.24 21.83 2.10
N SER A 222 4.62 21.31 0.94
CA SER A 222 6.04 21.11 0.65
C SER A 222 6.65 22.40 0.11
N ASP A 223 7.70 22.90 0.76
CA ASP A 223 8.57 23.98 0.24
C ASP A 223 9.31 23.57 -1.07
N VAL A 224 9.09 22.39 -1.59
CA VAL A 224 9.83 21.74 -2.70
C VAL A 224 9.00 21.64 -4.00
N GLY A 225 7.96 22.43 -4.16
CA GLY A 225 7.28 22.58 -5.47
C GLY A 225 6.49 21.35 -5.96
N LYS A 226 6.19 20.36 -5.11
CA LYS A 226 5.22 19.31 -5.43
C LYS A 226 3.80 19.83 -5.15
N PRO A 227 2.83 19.66 -6.07
CA PRO A 227 1.46 19.98 -5.78
C PRO A 227 0.96 19.12 -4.60
N THR A 228 0.42 19.74 -3.57
CA THR A 228 -0.30 19.12 -2.46
C THR A 228 -1.79 19.10 -2.74
N GLY A 229 -2.57 18.28 -2.01
CA GLY A 229 -4.01 18.19 -2.22
C GLY A 229 -4.39 17.41 -3.49
N ASN A 230 -3.56 16.44 -3.92
CA ASN A 230 -3.88 15.59 -5.05
C ASN A 230 -5.13 14.75 -4.80
N ASP A 231 -5.29 14.22 -3.59
CA ASP A 231 -6.48 13.46 -3.20
C ASP A 231 -7.74 14.32 -3.35
N ILE A 232 -7.71 15.57 -2.87
CA ILE A 232 -8.84 16.50 -3.01
C ILE A 232 -9.09 16.79 -4.49
N ARG A 233 -8.03 17.03 -5.29
CA ARG A 233 -8.14 17.30 -6.74
C ARG A 233 -8.83 16.15 -7.48
N GLU A 234 -8.64 14.92 -7.04
CA GLU A 234 -9.26 13.71 -7.57
C GLU A 234 -10.64 13.44 -6.94
N GLY A 235 -11.12 14.31 -6.05
CA GLY A 235 -12.41 14.17 -5.35
C GLY A 235 -12.36 13.17 -4.18
N LYS A 236 -11.18 12.74 -3.76
CA LYS A 236 -10.99 11.82 -2.62
C LYS A 236 -11.01 12.61 -1.32
N ILE A 237 -11.87 12.19 -0.38
CA ILE A 237 -11.95 12.77 0.96
C ILE A 237 -11.24 11.84 1.93
N THR A 238 -9.97 12.15 2.24
CA THR A 238 -9.15 11.36 3.13
C THR A 238 -9.29 11.79 4.59
N LEU A 239 -8.76 11.01 5.51
CA LEU A 239 -9.04 11.10 6.94
C LEU A 239 -8.94 12.50 7.56
N PRO A 240 -7.92 13.34 7.25
CA PRO A 240 -7.83 14.68 7.82
C PRO A 240 -9.05 15.55 7.50
N LEU A 241 -9.45 15.61 6.23
CA LEU A 241 -10.58 16.40 5.78
C LEU A 241 -11.91 15.76 6.19
N LEU A 242 -12.02 14.43 6.09
CA LEU A 242 -13.21 13.66 6.47
C LEU A 242 -13.62 13.93 7.92
N HIS A 243 -12.66 13.90 8.86
CA HIS A 243 -12.92 14.17 10.26
C HIS A 243 -13.56 15.56 10.46
N VAL A 244 -12.94 16.59 9.89
CA VAL A 244 -13.42 17.97 10.06
C VAL A 244 -14.79 18.17 9.42
N LEU A 245 -15.00 17.65 8.21
CA LEU A 245 -16.30 17.74 7.53
C LEU A 245 -17.40 17.01 8.30
N THR A 246 -17.09 15.87 8.90
CA THR A 246 -18.05 15.10 9.72
C THR A 246 -18.46 15.90 10.98
N GLU A 247 -17.50 16.54 11.65
CA GLU A 247 -17.82 17.39 12.80
C GLU A 247 -18.65 18.63 12.40
N LEU A 248 -18.27 19.29 11.29
CA LEU A 248 -19.05 20.42 10.76
C LEU A 248 -20.45 19.99 10.30
N GLN A 249 -20.62 18.77 9.80
CA GLN A 249 -21.94 18.24 9.43
C GLN A 249 -22.85 18.08 10.64
N LYS A 250 -22.34 17.61 11.77
CA LYS A 250 -23.09 17.52 13.03
C LYS A 250 -23.55 18.89 13.52
N GLU A 251 -22.76 19.93 13.24
CA GLU A 251 -23.08 21.32 13.58
C GLU A 251 -23.95 22.04 12.52
N GLY A 252 -24.25 21.41 11.39
CA GLY A 252 -25.00 22.01 10.28
C GLY A 252 -24.19 23.04 9.47
N LYS A 253 -22.86 23.01 9.55
CA LYS A 253 -21.94 23.99 8.94
C LYS A 253 -21.15 23.45 7.73
N ALA A 254 -21.31 22.17 7.35
CA ALA A 254 -20.51 21.53 6.30
C ALA A 254 -20.87 22.01 4.88
N THR A 255 -22.10 22.43 4.63
CA THR A 255 -22.64 22.74 3.28
C THR A 255 -21.72 23.59 2.41
N PRO A 256 -21.11 24.71 2.88
CA PRO A 256 -20.26 25.53 2.02
C PRO A 256 -18.99 24.81 1.54
N TYR A 257 -18.51 23.82 2.27
CA TYR A 257 -17.32 23.03 1.93
C TYR A 257 -17.67 21.83 1.05
N LEU A 258 -18.86 21.22 1.26
CA LEU A 258 -19.34 20.13 0.41
C LEU A 258 -19.59 20.64 -1.03
N GLN A 259 -20.08 21.85 -1.19
CA GLN A 259 -20.25 22.48 -2.50
C GLN A 259 -18.93 22.63 -3.27
N LEU A 260 -17.79 22.85 -2.59
CA LEU A 260 -16.48 22.92 -3.23
C LEU A 260 -16.04 21.56 -3.79
N LEU A 261 -16.43 20.46 -3.13
CA LEU A 261 -16.14 19.09 -3.56
C LEU A 261 -17.01 18.62 -4.74
N GLU A 262 -18.14 19.29 -4.98
CA GLU A 262 -19.03 19.02 -6.13
C GLU A 262 -18.52 19.68 -7.43
N GLU A 263 -17.55 20.59 -7.34
CA GLU A 263 -16.94 21.24 -8.52
C GLU A 263 -16.17 20.21 -9.37
N LYS A 264 -16.33 20.24 -10.69
CA LYS A 264 -15.64 19.31 -11.62
C LYS A 264 -15.04 20.10 -12.81
N PRO A 265 -13.72 20.29 -12.88
CA PRO A 265 -12.68 19.96 -11.90
C PRO A 265 -12.74 20.88 -10.66
N ILE A 266 -12.23 20.40 -9.53
CA ILE A 266 -12.13 21.21 -8.30
C ILE A 266 -11.08 22.31 -8.53
N ALA A 267 -11.46 23.56 -8.28
CA ALA A 267 -10.57 24.72 -8.47
C ALA A 267 -9.42 24.72 -7.44
N GLU A 268 -8.23 25.20 -7.82
CA GLU A 268 -7.07 25.26 -6.90
C GLU A 268 -7.36 26.08 -5.63
N GLU A 269 -8.13 27.14 -5.72
CA GLU A 269 -8.55 27.93 -4.54
C GLU A 269 -9.44 27.10 -3.61
N SER A 270 -10.30 26.24 -4.15
CA SER A 270 -11.15 25.31 -3.39
C SER A 270 -10.30 24.24 -2.70
N ILE A 271 -9.26 23.73 -3.37
CA ILE A 271 -8.31 22.76 -2.79
C ILE A 271 -7.53 23.40 -1.64
N GLU A 272 -6.99 24.60 -1.81
CA GLU A 272 -6.29 25.34 -0.74
C GLU A 272 -7.19 25.60 0.47
N ARG A 273 -8.45 25.95 0.22
CA ARG A 273 -9.43 26.20 1.28
C ARG A 273 -9.77 24.94 2.05
N LEU A 274 -9.96 23.80 1.37
CA LEU A 274 -10.23 22.49 1.99
C LEU A 274 -9.01 21.97 2.76
N THR A 275 -7.80 22.13 2.20
CA THR A 275 -6.55 21.80 2.88
C THR A 275 -6.36 22.63 4.16
N THR A 276 -6.61 23.94 4.08
CA THR A 276 -6.55 24.83 5.24
C THR A 276 -7.58 24.43 6.31
N LEU A 277 -8.79 24.06 5.90
CA LEU A 277 -9.84 23.57 6.79
C LEU A 277 -9.38 22.30 7.54
N ALA A 278 -8.75 21.34 6.87
CA ALA A 278 -8.23 20.14 7.50
C ALA A 278 -7.17 20.45 8.57
N HIS A 279 -6.29 21.43 8.31
CA HIS A 279 -5.28 21.87 9.27
C HIS A 279 -5.89 22.60 10.48
N GLU A 280 -6.73 23.61 10.25
CA GLU A 280 -7.27 24.46 11.31
C GLU A 280 -8.38 23.77 12.12
N GLY A 281 -9.08 22.81 11.52
CA GLY A 281 -10.17 22.06 12.16
C GLY A 281 -9.72 20.87 13.01
N GLY A 282 -8.40 20.63 13.19
CA GLY A 282 -7.88 19.52 13.99
C GLY A 282 -7.83 18.17 13.26
N GLY A 283 -8.11 18.14 11.96
CA GLY A 283 -8.11 16.91 11.16
C GLY A 283 -6.75 16.24 11.07
N MET A 284 -5.68 17.04 11.00
CA MET A 284 -4.30 16.53 11.01
C MET A 284 -3.96 15.82 12.32
N ASP A 285 -4.28 16.42 13.46
CA ASP A 285 -4.02 15.83 14.78
C ASP A 285 -4.80 14.52 14.95
N TYR A 286 -6.05 14.49 14.48
CA TYR A 286 -6.86 13.29 14.49
C TYR A 286 -6.24 12.17 13.63
N ALA A 287 -5.84 12.48 12.41
CA ALA A 287 -5.20 11.50 11.52
C ALA A 287 -3.90 10.93 12.11
N TRP A 288 -3.06 11.78 12.74
CA TRP A 288 -1.88 11.34 13.46
C TRP A 288 -2.22 10.42 14.65
N GLN A 289 -3.24 10.72 15.43
CA GLN A 289 -3.69 9.84 16.52
C GLN A 289 -4.13 8.48 16.01
N ARG A 290 -4.86 8.43 14.88
CA ARG A 290 -5.29 7.17 14.26
C ARG A 290 -4.12 6.37 13.69
N LEU A 291 -3.15 7.03 13.08
CA LEU A 291 -1.92 6.39 12.61
C LEU A 291 -1.19 5.72 13.78
N TYR A 292 -0.91 6.46 14.85
CA TYR A 292 -0.22 5.90 16.02
C TYR A 292 -1.02 4.81 16.72
N HIS A 293 -2.34 4.84 16.70
CA HIS A 293 -3.16 3.74 17.19
C HIS A 293 -2.84 2.42 16.48
N TYR A 294 -2.73 2.42 15.15
CA TYR A 294 -2.37 1.22 14.38
C TYR A 294 -0.90 0.81 14.58
N ILE A 295 0.01 1.76 14.70
CA ILE A 295 1.42 1.47 15.04
C ILE A 295 1.52 0.79 16.41
N ASP A 296 0.83 1.29 17.41
CA ASP A 296 0.83 0.75 18.77
C ASP A 296 0.17 -0.64 18.83
N GLU A 297 -0.90 -0.87 18.04
CA GLU A 297 -1.48 -2.21 17.89
C GLU A 297 -0.46 -3.19 17.32
N ALA A 298 0.21 -2.84 16.22
CA ALA A 298 1.25 -3.68 15.62
C ALA A 298 2.38 -3.98 16.60
N LYS A 299 2.90 -2.97 17.31
CA LYS A 299 3.96 -3.12 18.31
C LYS A 299 3.52 -3.98 19.48
N THR A 300 2.30 -3.82 19.99
CA THR A 300 1.76 -4.64 21.08
C THR A 300 1.70 -6.11 20.68
N LEU A 301 1.27 -6.41 19.47
CA LEU A 301 1.27 -7.77 18.94
C LEU A 301 2.70 -8.32 18.78
N LEU A 302 3.64 -7.50 18.25
CA LEU A 302 5.05 -7.90 18.11
C LEU A 302 5.71 -8.21 19.45
N LEU A 303 5.42 -7.43 20.50
CA LEU A 303 5.93 -7.66 21.84
C LEU A 303 5.43 -8.96 22.49
N SER A 304 4.37 -9.57 21.96
CA SER A 304 3.90 -10.89 22.41
C SER A 304 4.76 -12.06 21.91
N PHE A 305 5.69 -11.82 20.98
CA PHE A 305 6.66 -12.80 20.50
C PHE A 305 7.97 -12.73 21.29
N PRO A 306 8.77 -13.82 21.33
CA PRO A 306 10.10 -13.82 21.96
C PRO A 306 11.03 -12.75 21.38
N GLU A 307 12.03 -12.33 22.16
CA GLU A 307 13.07 -11.42 21.68
C GLU A 307 13.88 -12.04 20.54
N SER A 308 14.02 -11.28 19.45
CA SER A 308 14.79 -11.69 18.29
C SER A 308 15.17 -10.47 17.45
N VAL A 309 16.16 -10.62 16.58
CA VAL A 309 16.53 -9.59 15.60
C VAL A 309 15.36 -9.26 14.66
N TYR A 310 14.53 -10.25 14.33
CA TYR A 310 13.34 -10.06 13.49
C TYR A 310 12.29 -9.22 14.18
N ARG A 311 12.02 -9.47 15.49
CA ARG A 311 11.08 -8.64 16.26
C ARG A 311 11.54 -7.19 16.35
N SER A 312 12.82 -6.97 16.63
CA SER A 312 13.39 -5.62 16.69
C SER A 312 13.27 -4.90 15.35
N SER A 313 13.63 -5.56 14.26
CA SER A 313 13.49 -4.98 12.90
C SER A 313 12.04 -4.70 12.51
N LEU A 314 11.07 -5.50 12.96
CA LEU A 314 9.64 -5.24 12.70
C LEU A 314 9.13 -4.05 13.52
N ILE A 315 9.61 -3.85 14.74
CA ILE A 315 9.32 -2.65 15.54
C ILE A 315 9.91 -1.42 14.86
N ASP A 316 11.17 -1.49 14.43
CA ASP A 316 11.81 -0.41 13.67
C ASP A 316 11.11 -0.13 12.33
N LEU A 317 10.54 -1.15 11.67
CA LEU A 317 9.74 -0.98 10.46
C LEU A 317 8.43 -0.24 10.76
N ALA A 318 7.79 -0.52 11.90
CA ALA A 318 6.59 0.20 12.34
C ALA A 318 6.90 1.69 12.57
N ASP A 319 8.02 1.99 13.25
CA ASP A 319 8.48 3.38 13.43
C ASP A 319 8.86 4.04 12.11
N TYR A 320 9.54 3.32 11.23
CA TYR A 320 9.86 3.82 9.89
C TYR A 320 8.60 4.20 9.10
N ILE A 321 7.53 3.39 9.16
CA ILE A 321 6.25 3.70 8.51
C ILE A 321 5.66 5.01 9.04
N ALA A 322 5.71 5.21 10.36
CA ALA A 322 5.19 6.43 10.98
C ALA A 322 6.04 7.68 10.65
N GLU A 323 7.36 7.55 10.63
CA GLU A 323 8.31 8.68 10.54
C GLU A 323 8.82 8.98 9.13
N ARG A 324 8.55 8.09 8.14
CA ARG A 324 9.08 8.27 6.78
C ARG A 324 8.70 9.62 6.19
N THR A 325 9.69 10.27 5.63
CA THR A 325 9.53 11.38 4.67
C THR A 325 9.66 10.78 3.28
N ILE A 326 8.75 11.04 2.40
CA ILE A 326 8.55 10.47 1.03
C ILE A 326 9.70 9.60 0.50
#